data_d8e48f9583ee63ea7715ae47726ea16e
#
_entry.id   d8e48f9583ee63ea7715ae47726ea16e
#
_cell.length_a   1.000
_cell.length_b   1.000
_cell.length_c   1.000
_cell.angle_alpha   90.00
_cell.angle_beta   90.00
_cell.angle_gamma   90.00
#
_symmetry.space_group_name_H-M   'P 1'
#
loop_
_entity.id
_entity.type
_entity.pdbx_description
1 polymer ?
#
loop_
_entity_poly.entity_id
_entity_poly.type
_entity_poly.pdbx_seq_one_letter_code
_entity_poly.pdbx_strand_id
1 'polypeptide(L)'
;MKLRIFILFLFLPLLHVQADIIDSLMTQPRDSIGLTSDSLVLHFLEESGIPISDNNKVKLLKSGREKFIDLFEAIREAKHHVHLEYFNFRNDSIANALFTLLAEKVKEGVEVRAMFDAFGNWSNNKPLKKKHLKKIREQGIEIVKFDPFTFPYINHAAHRDHRKIAVIDGKVAYTGGMNIADYYINGLPKIGTWRDMHMRIEGDAVNDLQEIFLTIWNKETKQNIGGGAYFPQHEGQTDSTNIVVAIVDRTPKKNSRMLSHAYAMSIYSAQKNVHIVNPYFVPTSSIKKALNRTIDRGVDVTIMVSSASDIPFTPDAALYKLHKLMKRGATVYMYNCLLYTSDA
;
A
#
# COMPACT_ATOMS: atom_id res chain seq x y z
N MET A 1 37.98 -12.10 14.78
CA MET A 1 37.40 -12.29 13.42
C MET A 1 36.47 -13.50 13.33
N LYS A 2 35.95 -14.05 14.44
CA LYS A 2 35.06 -15.24 14.44
C LYS A 2 33.60 -14.95 14.84
N LEU A 3 33.25 -13.71 15.20
CA LEU A 3 31.90 -13.39 15.69
C LEU A 3 30.92 -12.90 14.58
N ARG A 4 31.44 -12.53 13.41
CA ARG A 4 30.59 -12.01 12.30
C ARG A 4 29.92 -13.08 11.44
N ILE A 5 30.37 -14.34 11.53
CA ILE A 5 29.80 -15.44 10.72
C ILE A 5 28.58 -16.07 11.40
N PHE A 6 28.46 -15.97 12.73
CA PHE A 6 27.35 -16.58 13.47
C PHE A 6 26.01 -15.83 13.35
N ILE A 7 26.03 -14.53 13.03
CA ILE A 7 24.81 -13.71 12.89
C ILE A 7 24.15 -13.91 11.51
N LEU A 8 24.90 -14.35 10.51
CA LEU A 8 24.36 -14.58 9.17
C LEU A 8 23.51 -15.86 9.06
N PHE A 9 23.75 -16.84 9.96
CA PHE A 9 23.01 -18.13 9.96
C PHE A 9 21.68 -18.07 10.74
N LEU A 10 21.44 -17.08 11.60
CA LEU A 10 20.21 -16.96 12.37
C LEU A 10 19.05 -16.29 11.58
N PHE A 11 19.35 -15.59 10.47
CA PHE A 11 18.33 -14.95 9.63
C PHE A 11 17.95 -15.75 8.37
N LEU A 12 18.72 -16.75 7.99
CA LEU A 12 18.40 -17.63 6.86
C LEU A 12 17.17 -18.54 7.11
N PRO A 13 16.93 -19.11 8.31
CA PRO A 13 15.82 -20.05 8.48
C PRO A 13 14.43 -19.40 8.33
N LEU A 14 14.20 -18.16 8.77
CA LEU A 14 12.89 -17.52 8.67
C LEU A 14 12.48 -17.20 7.22
N LEU A 15 13.40 -16.81 6.35
CA LEU A 15 13.13 -16.57 4.93
C LEU A 15 12.88 -17.88 4.16
N HIS A 16 13.51 -18.98 4.56
CA HIS A 16 13.26 -20.30 3.99
C HIS A 16 11.92 -20.87 4.44
N VAL A 17 11.56 -20.71 5.70
CA VAL A 17 10.29 -21.20 6.26
C VAL A 17 9.08 -20.60 5.53
N GLN A 18 9.08 -19.30 5.22
CA GLN A 18 7.98 -18.67 4.49
C GLN A 18 7.87 -19.12 3.03
N ALA A 19 8.99 -19.33 2.36
CA ALA A 19 9.01 -19.88 1.00
C ALA A 19 8.54 -21.33 0.98
N ASP A 20 8.88 -22.09 2.00
CA ASP A 20 8.50 -23.50 2.15
C ASP A 20 7.01 -23.68 2.46
N ILE A 21 6.41 -22.80 3.27
CA ILE A 21 4.97 -22.82 3.58
C ILE A 21 4.14 -22.58 2.31
N ILE A 22 4.42 -21.53 1.57
CA ILE A 22 3.64 -21.21 0.36
C ILE A 22 3.83 -22.27 -0.73
N ASP A 23 5.03 -22.78 -0.91
CA ASP A 23 5.29 -23.84 -1.88
C ASP A 23 4.65 -25.16 -1.45
N SER A 24 4.66 -25.50 -0.17
CA SER A 24 3.97 -26.66 0.39
C SER A 24 2.46 -26.56 0.18
N LEU A 25 1.83 -25.45 0.58
CA LEU A 25 0.40 -25.23 0.40
C LEU A 25 0.00 -25.25 -1.08
N MET A 26 0.77 -24.62 -1.97
CA MET A 26 0.48 -24.64 -3.40
C MET A 26 0.83 -25.97 -4.10
N THR A 27 1.53 -26.88 -3.48
CA THR A 27 1.79 -28.22 -4.07
C THR A 27 0.69 -29.24 -3.79
N GLN A 28 -0.09 -29.04 -2.75
CA GLN A 28 -1.24 -29.88 -2.44
C GLN A 28 -2.40 -29.57 -3.41
N PRO A 29 -3.21 -30.55 -3.78
CA PRO A 29 -4.47 -30.27 -4.47
C PRO A 29 -5.35 -29.35 -3.60
N ARG A 30 -5.90 -28.30 -4.19
CA ARG A 30 -6.68 -27.29 -3.44
C ARG A 30 -7.82 -27.93 -2.61
N ASP A 31 -8.50 -28.90 -3.19
CA ASP A 31 -9.64 -29.58 -2.56
C ASP A 31 -9.23 -30.50 -1.39
N SER A 32 -7.96 -30.92 -1.34
CA SER A 32 -7.43 -31.75 -0.23
C SER A 32 -7.06 -30.95 1.01
N ILE A 33 -6.99 -29.60 0.91
CA ILE A 33 -6.57 -28.74 2.04
C ILE A 33 -7.68 -28.62 3.11
N GLY A 34 -8.95 -28.87 2.75
CA GLY A 34 -10.07 -28.86 3.70
C GLY A 34 -10.46 -27.47 4.23
N LEU A 35 -9.81 -26.40 3.78
CA LEU A 35 -10.10 -25.03 4.20
C LEU A 35 -10.92 -24.30 3.13
N THR A 36 -11.77 -23.36 3.57
CA THR A 36 -12.40 -22.39 2.66
C THR A 36 -11.35 -21.48 2.01
N SER A 37 -11.74 -20.72 1.01
CA SER A 37 -10.82 -19.77 0.35
C SER A 37 -10.27 -18.74 1.34
N ASP A 38 -11.15 -18.16 2.14
CA ASP A 38 -10.78 -17.12 3.12
C ASP A 38 -9.95 -17.71 4.26
N SER A 39 -10.37 -18.86 4.81
CA SER A 39 -9.63 -19.54 5.88
C SER A 39 -8.21 -19.92 5.47
N LEU A 40 -8.00 -20.31 4.21
CA LEU A 40 -6.65 -20.63 3.72
C LEU A 40 -5.76 -19.38 3.65
N VAL A 41 -6.29 -18.25 3.21
CA VAL A 41 -5.56 -16.99 3.17
C VAL A 41 -5.25 -16.50 4.58
N LEU A 42 -6.24 -16.53 5.48
CA LEU A 42 -6.07 -16.11 6.87
C LEU A 42 -5.03 -16.97 7.57
N HIS A 43 -5.13 -18.30 7.46
CA HIS A 43 -4.15 -19.23 8.03
C HIS A 43 -2.72 -18.94 7.53
N PHE A 44 -2.55 -18.70 6.23
CA PHE A 44 -1.25 -18.33 5.68
C PHE A 44 -0.70 -17.01 6.27
N LEU A 45 -1.56 -16.00 6.43
CA LEU A 45 -1.17 -14.69 6.97
C LEU A 45 -0.80 -14.80 8.46
N GLU A 46 -1.59 -15.55 9.26
CA GLU A 46 -1.32 -15.83 10.67
C GLU A 46 0.02 -16.53 10.86
N GLU A 47 0.26 -17.63 10.13
CA GLU A 47 1.54 -18.36 10.16
C GLU A 47 2.74 -17.50 9.70
N SER A 48 2.46 -16.49 8.90
CA SER A 48 3.45 -15.51 8.47
C SER A 48 3.66 -14.36 9.48
N GLY A 49 2.94 -14.35 10.60
CA GLY A 49 3.02 -13.32 11.63
C GLY A 49 2.42 -11.97 11.20
N ILE A 50 1.47 -11.97 10.27
CA ILE A 50 0.77 -10.76 9.84
C ILE A 50 -0.39 -10.50 10.80
N PRO A 51 -0.51 -9.27 11.36
CA PRO A 51 -1.65 -8.92 12.20
C PRO A 51 -2.97 -9.03 11.43
N ILE A 52 -3.96 -9.64 12.07
CA ILE A 52 -5.31 -9.75 11.54
C ILE A 52 -6.27 -9.25 12.61
N SER A 53 -7.18 -8.39 12.23
CA SER A 53 -8.25 -7.88 13.10
C SER A 53 -9.61 -8.05 12.45
N ASP A 54 -10.64 -8.30 13.24
CA ASP A 54 -12.01 -8.54 12.81
C ASP A 54 -13.00 -7.45 13.29
N ASN A 55 -12.50 -6.39 13.91
CA ASN A 55 -13.27 -5.27 14.41
C ASN A 55 -13.05 -4.03 13.53
N ASN A 56 -13.48 -4.07 12.27
CA ASN A 56 -13.23 -2.97 11.34
C ASN A 56 -14.42 -2.62 10.46
N LYS A 57 -14.48 -1.35 10.07
CA LYS A 57 -15.28 -0.85 8.95
C LYS A 57 -14.37 -0.38 7.83
N VAL A 58 -14.70 -0.75 6.59
CA VAL A 58 -13.94 -0.35 5.40
C VAL A 58 -14.88 0.29 4.38
N LYS A 59 -14.54 1.53 3.98
CA LYS A 59 -15.23 2.25 2.91
C LYS A 59 -14.31 2.38 1.70
N LEU A 60 -14.73 1.87 0.56
CA LEU A 60 -14.01 2.07 -0.70
C LEU A 60 -14.27 3.46 -1.26
N LEU A 61 -13.20 4.17 -1.59
CA LEU A 61 -13.18 5.48 -2.22
C LEU A 61 -12.71 5.30 -3.67
N LYS A 62 -13.64 5.38 -4.61
CA LYS A 62 -13.46 4.94 -6.01
C LYS A 62 -12.95 6.04 -6.94
N SER A 63 -12.65 7.22 -6.40
CA SER A 63 -12.16 8.36 -7.15
C SER A 63 -11.36 9.31 -6.25
N GLY A 64 -10.50 10.14 -6.87
CA GLY A 64 -9.80 11.19 -6.14
C GLY A 64 -10.76 12.20 -5.48
N ARG A 65 -11.89 12.48 -6.12
CA ARG A 65 -12.92 13.36 -5.55
C ARG A 65 -13.47 12.79 -4.25
N GLU A 66 -13.88 11.52 -4.23
CA GLU A 66 -14.37 10.86 -3.02
C GLU A 66 -13.30 10.85 -1.93
N LYS A 67 -12.07 10.46 -2.29
CA LYS A 67 -10.95 10.42 -1.34
C LYS A 67 -10.71 11.78 -0.69
N PHE A 68 -10.58 12.85 -1.48
CA PHE A 68 -10.19 14.14 -0.92
C PHE A 68 -11.31 14.80 -0.13
N ILE A 69 -12.58 14.61 -0.50
CA ILE A 69 -13.71 15.08 0.31
C ILE A 69 -13.67 14.37 1.67
N ASP A 70 -13.64 13.05 1.69
CA ASP A 70 -13.68 12.24 2.90
C ASP A 70 -12.44 12.49 3.81
N LEU A 71 -11.25 12.51 3.23
CA LEU A 71 -10.01 12.78 3.97
C LEU A 71 -9.98 14.19 4.59
N PHE A 72 -10.45 15.20 3.86
CA PHE A 72 -10.46 16.58 4.37
C PHE A 72 -11.49 16.76 5.46
N GLU A 73 -12.64 16.08 5.38
CA GLU A 73 -13.64 16.04 6.47
C GLU A 73 -13.04 15.42 7.73
N ALA A 74 -12.41 14.24 7.61
CA ALA A 74 -11.77 13.60 8.75
C ALA A 74 -10.68 14.48 9.38
N ILE A 75 -9.86 15.17 8.57
CA ILE A 75 -8.85 16.10 9.09
C ILE A 75 -9.48 17.31 9.80
N ARG A 76 -10.60 17.86 9.32
CA ARG A 76 -11.30 18.95 10.03
C ARG A 76 -11.77 18.53 11.42
N GLU A 77 -12.16 17.27 11.58
CA GLU A 77 -12.63 16.71 12.84
C GLU A 77 -11.51 16.33 13.81
N ALA A 78 -10.26 16.27 13.34
CA ALA A 78 -9.09 15.87 14.13
C ALA A 78 -8.96 16.70 15.42
N LYS A 79 -8.63 16.03 16.54
CA LYS A 79 -8.49 16.65 17.87
C LYS A 79 -7.11 16.43 18.49
N HIS A 80 -6.40 15.36 18.10
CA HIS A 80 -5.13 15.00 18.69
C HIS A 80 -4.00 15.03 17.67
N HIS A 81 -4.08 14.23 16.59
CA HIS A 81 -3.00 14.17 15.61
C HIS A 81 -3.47 13.85 14.19
N VAL A 82 -2.67 14.28 13.22
CA VAL A 82 -2.76 13.88 11.81
C VAL A 82 -1.40 13.43 11.34
N HIS A 83 -1.29 12.17 10.96
CA HIS A 83 -0.09 11.55 10.41
C HIS A 83 -0.29 11.24 8.93
N LEU A 84 0.65 11.66 8.09
CA LEU A 84 0.57 11.50 6.63
C LEU A 84 1.88 10.92 6.08
N GLU A 85 1.79 9.78 5.42
CA GLU A 85 2.90 9.12 4.71
C GLU A 85 2.49 8.89 3.27
N TYR A 86 3.18 9.56 2.32
CA TYR A 86 2.87 9.46 0.91
C TYR A 86 4.15 9.35 0.08
N PHE A 87 4.09 8.67 -1.06
CA PHE A 87 5.20 8.67 -1.99
C PHE A 87 5.53 10.09 -2.49
N ASN A 88 4.50 10.90 -2.75
CA ASN A 88 4.70 12.32 -3.01
C ASN A 88 3.50 13.19 -2.58
N PHE A 89 3.81 14.43 -2.23
CA PHE A 89 2.90 15.56 -2.22
C PHE A 89 3.23 16.44 -3.42
N ARG A 90 2.30 16.57 -4.34
CA ARG A 90 2.52 17.41 -5.50
C ARG A 90 2.23 18.87 -5.16
N ASN A 91 3.08 19.81 -5.59
CA ASN A 91 2.84 21.24 -5.36
C ASN A 91 1.75 21.75 -6.32
N ASP A 92 0.52 21.41 -6.06
CA ASP A 92 -0.68 21.73 -6.82
C ASP A 92 -1.86 22.13 -5.91
N SER A 93 -3.05 22.32 -6.46
CA SER A 93 -4.19 22.89 -5.74
C SER A 93 -4.62 22.03 -4.56
N ILE A 94 -4.71 20.72 -4.74
CA ILE A 94 -5.12 19.78 -3.67
C ILE A 94 -4.11 19.75 -2.54
N ALA A 95 -2.81 19.64 -2.85
CA ALA A 95 -1.80 19.62 -1.81
C ALA A 95 -1.70 20.98 -1.07
N ASN A 96 -1.86 22.10 -1.78
CA ASN A 96 -1.88 23.42 -1.14
C ASN A 96 -3.10 23.58 -0.23
N ALA A 97 -4.29 23.11 -0.66
CA ALA A 97 -5.50 23.11 0.18
C ALA A 97 -5.31 22.22 1.41
N LEU A 98 -4.71 21.03 1.25
CA LEU A 98 -4.39 20.13 2.37
C LEU A 98 -3.46 20.83 3.38
N PHE A 99 -2.33 21.40 2.96
CA PHE A 99 -1.40 22.06 3.86
C PHE A 99 -2.00 23.31 4.53
N THR A 100 -2.93 24.02 3.87
CA THR A 100 -3.68 25.11 4.49
C THR A 100 -4.56 24.58 5.62
N LEU A 101 -5.34 23.52 5.38
CA LEU A 101 -6.18 22.89 6.41
C LEU A 101 -5.35 22.34 7.57
N LEU A 102 -4.22 21.69 7.28
CA LEU A 102 -3.30 21.19 8.32
C LEU A 102 -2.73 22.31 9.18
N ALA A 103 -2.40 23.46 8.59
CA ALA A 103 -1.92 24.63 9.33
C ALA A 103 -3.02 25.23 10.24
N GLU A 104 -4.30 25.16 9.84
CA GLU A 104 -5.43 25.53 10.69
C GLU A 104 -5.53 24.57 11.88
N LYS A 105 -5.41 23.26 11.65
CA LYS A 105 -5.43 22.24 12.71
C LYS A 105 -4.28 22.38 13.71
N VAL A 106 -3.08 22.74 13.23
CA VAL A 106 -1.94 23.05 14.12
C VAL A 106 -2.28 24.22 15.06
N LYS A 107 -2.94 25.27 14.56
CA LYS A 107 -3.39 26.39 15.43
C LYS A 107 -4.43 25.98 16.46
N GLU A 108 -5.19 24.93 16.19
CA GLU A 108 -6.14 24.32 17.13
C GLU A 108 -5.47 23.38 18.14
N GLY A 109 -4.14 23.19 18.05
CA GLY A 109 -3.37 22.32 18.96
C GLY A 109 -3.20 20.87 18.46
N VAL A 110 -3.62 20.57 17.23
CA VAL A 110 -3.44 19.22 16.65
C VAL A 110 -2.00 19.03 16.20
N GLU A 111 -1.40 17.90 16.57
CA GLU A 111 -0.06 17.51 16.11
C GLU A 111 -0.10 17.03 14.65
N VAL A 112 0.68 17.65 13.78
CA VAL A 112 0.68 17.29 12.35
C VAL A 112 2.07 16.83 11.93
N ARG A 113 2.16 15.58 11.50
CA ARG A 113 3.39 14.97 10.97
C ARG A 113 3.16 14.45 9.56
N ALA A 114 4.02 14.86 8.63
CA ALA A 114 3.95 14.45 7.24
C ALA A 114 5.31 13.91 6.74
N MET A 115 5.29 12.81 6.02
CA MET A 115 6.48 12.21 5.42
C MET A 115 6.23 11.90 3.95
N PHE A 116 7.26 12.08 3.13
CA PHE A 116 7.22 11.74 1.71
C PHE A 116 8.56 11.21 1.21
N ASP A 117 8.50 10.33 0.21
CA ASP A 117 9.70 9.75 -0.39
C ASP A 117 10.51 10.79 -1.17
N ALA A 118 11.83 10.81 -0.98
CA ALA A 118 12.71 11.79 -1.64
C ALA A 118 12.73 11.62 -3.16
N PHE A 119 12.71 10.37 -3.66
CA PHE A 119 12.66 10.08 -5.09
C PHE A 119 11.27 10.39 -5.66
N GLY A 120 10.19 10.02 -4.95
CA GLY A 120 8.83 10.33 -5.34
C GLY A 120 8.59 11.83 -5.51
N ASN A 121 9.20 12.64 -4.64
CA ASN A 121 9.15 14.10 -4.79
C ASN A 121 10.02 14.59 -5.95
N TRP A 122 11.21 14.02 -6.14
CA TRP A 122 12.13 14.44 -7.21
C TRP A 122 11.60 14.08 -8.61
N SER A 123 11.01 12.91 -8.76
CA SER A 123 10.53 12.38 -10.04
C SER A 123 9.24 13.04 -10.55
N ASN A 124 8.48 13.72 -9.68
CA ASN A 124 7.25 14.37 -10.12
C ASN A 124 7.53 15.77 -10.75
N ASN A 125 6.67 16.19 -11.67
CA ASN A 125 6.84 17.44 -12.42
C ASN A 125 6.43 18.71 -11.63
N LYS A 126 5.86 18.60 -10.43
CA LYS A 126 5.54 19.70 -9.51
C LYS A 126 6.05 19.39 -8.09
N PRO A 127 7.37 19.24 -7.87
CA PRO A 127 7.92 18.83 -6.58
C PRO A 127 7.78 19.93 -5.51
N LEU A 128 7.69 19.51 -4.26
CA LEU A 128 7.89 20.39 -3.12
C LEU A 128 9.37 20.79 -3.04
N LYS A 129 9.68 22.05 -3.37
CA LYS A 129 11.03 22.63 -3.30
C LYS A 129 11.35 23.07 -1.86
N LYS A 130 12.63 23.34 -1.57
CA LYS A 130 13.09 23.81 -0.25
C LYS A 130 12.26 24.98 0.30
N LYS A 131 11.90 25.97 -0.55
CA LYS A 131 11.08 27.13 -0.15
C LYS A 131 9.66 26.72 0.30
N HIS A 132 9.05 25.71 -0.36
CA HIS A 132 7.72 25.22 0.02
C HIS A 132 7.77 24.49 1.36
N LEU A 133 8.78 23.62 1.55
CA LEU A 133 8.98 22.90 2.82
C LEU A 133 9.26 23.85 3.98
N LYS A 134 10.03 24.93 3.73
CA LYS A 134 10.27 25.96 4.73
C LYS A 134 8.95 26.60 5.18
N LYS A 135 8.11 27.05 4.23
CA LYS A 135 6.81 27.63 4.51
C LYS A 135 5.88 26.69 5.28
N ILE A 136 5.85 25.40 4.93
CA ILE A 136 5.04 24.39 5.62
C ILE A 136 5.51 24.23 7.07
N ARG A 137 6.81 24.16 7.31
CA ARG A 137 7.37 24.05 8.66
C ARG A 137 7.14 25.30 9.51
N GLU A 138 7.21 26.49 8.92
CA GLU A 138 6.89 27.76 9.59
C GLU A 138 5.41 27.82 10.07
N GLN A 139 4.55 26.99 9.51
CA GLN A 139 3.16 26.84 9.93
C GLN A 139 2.98 25.81 11.07
N GLY A 140 4.08 25.24 11.61
CA GLY A 140 4.07 24.27 12.68
C GLY A 140 3.87 22.82 12.25
N ILE A 141 3.85 22.53 10.95
CA ILE A 141 3.74 21.18 10.42
C ILE A 141 5.13 20.52 10.41
N GLU A 142 5.28 19.40 11.09
CA GLU A 142 6.49 18.58 10.97
C GLU A 142 6.47 17.82 9.64
N ILE A 143 7.33 18.21 8.68
CA ILE A 143 7.42 17.55 7.38
C ILE A 143 8.84 17.12 7.07
N VAL A 144 9.03 15.83 6.76
CA VAL A 144 10.32 15.21 6.49
C VAL A 144 10.35 14.47 5.17
N LYS A 145 11.56 14.24 4.65
CA LYS A 145 11.79 13.38 3.50
C LYS A 145 12.27 12.02 3.96
N PHE A 146 11.62 10.98 3.49
CA PHE A 146 12.11 9.62 3.63
C PHE A 146 13.32 9.40 2.74
N ASP A 147 14.38 8.85 3.30
CA ASP A 147 15.61 8.39 2.66
C ASP A 147 16.13 9.36 1.56
N PRO A 148 16.54 10.59 1.94
CA PRO A 148 17.07 11.57 0.99
C PRO A 148 18.37 11.06 0.36
N PHE A 149 18.53 11.31 -0.94
CA PHE A 149 19.79 11.01 -1.63
C PHE A 149 20.94 11.86 -1.08
N THR A 150 21.93 11.19 -0.53
CA THR A 150 23.18 11.82 -0.08
C THR A 150 24.35 11.27 -0.87
N PHE A 151 25.03 12.17 -1.62
CA PHE A 151 26.26 11.79 -2.33
C PHE A 151 27.35 11.39 -1.31
N PRO A 152 28.14 10.33 -1.55
CA PRO A 152 28.19 9.43 -2.72
C PRO A 152 27.31 8.18 -2.65
N TYR A 153 26.41 8.09 -1.68
CA TYR A 153 25.63 6.88 -1.37
C TYR A 153 24.37 6.75 -2.25
N ILE A 154 24.58 6.34 -3.52
CA ILE A 154 23.47 6.05 -4.45
C ILE A 154 22.82 4.68 -4.12
N ASN A 155 23.37 3.94 -3.17
CA ASN A 155 22.97 2.56 -2.82
C ASN A 155 21.53 2.41 -2.32
N HIS A 156 20.88 3.50 -1.96
CA HIS A 156 19.51 3.56 -1.46
C HIS A 156 18.47 3.80 -2.57
N ALA A 157 18.88 3.84 -3.84
CA ALA A 157 17.96 4.11 -4.95
C ALA A 157 16.77 3.13 -5.03
N ALA A 158 16.97 1.87 -4.60
CA ALA A 158 15.93 0.85 -4.54
C ALA A 158 15.14 0.83 -3.22
N HIS A 159 15.57 1.60 -2.21
CA HIS A 159 14.92 1.66 -0.90
C HIS A 159 13.94 2.84 -0.89
N ARG A 160 12.77 2.63 -1.49
CA ARG A 160 11.75 3.67 -1.63
C ARG A 160 10.54 3.36 -0.78
N ASP A 161 9.95 4.42 -0.26
CA ASP A 161 8.68 4.36 0.46
C ASP A 161 7.54 4.71 -0.48
N HIS A 162 6.81 3.68 -0.89
CA HIS A 162 5.70 3.84 -1.83
C HIS A 162 4.33 3.74 -1.14
N ARG A 163 4.29 3.76 0.21
CA ARG A 163 3.04 3.73 0.98
C ARG A 163 2.24 5.00 0.78
N LYS A 164 0.96 4.91 1.00
CA LYS A 164 0.02 6.01 1.10
C LYS A 164 -0.81 5.75 2.34
N ILE A 165 -0.42 6.36 3.44
CA ILE A 165 -1.07 6.21 4.74
C ILE A 165 -1.45 7.60 5.25
N ALA A 166 -2.67 7.74 5.72
CA ALA A 166 -3.06 8.83 6.60
C ALA A 166 -3.72 8.24 7.84
N VAL A 167 -3.36 8.71 9.02
CA VAL A 167 -4.00 8.34 10.28
C VAL A 167 -4.43 9.59 11.01
N ILE A 168 -5.69 9.64 11.41
CA ILE A 168 -6.30 10.76 12.10
C ILE A 168 -6.75 10.27 13.49
N ASP A 169 -6.18 10.88 14.53
CA ASP A 169 -6.49 10.61 15.95
C ASP A 169 -6.36 9.13 16.38
N GLY A 170 -5.67 8.29 15.57
CA GLY A 170 -5.64 6.85 15.74
C GLY A 170 -7.01 6.17 15.54
N LYS A 171 -8.03 6.88 15.08
CA LYS A 171 -9.41 6.40 14.93
C LYS A 171 -9.80 6.08 13.50
N VAL A 172 -9.26 6.82 12.57
CA VAL A 172 -9.54 6.69 11.14
C VAL A 172 -8.22 6.61 10.39
N ALA A 173 -8.11 5.65 9.50
CA ALA A 173 -6.96 5.55 8.60
C ALA A 173 -7.39 5.49 7.14
N TYR A 174 -6.46 5.91 6.27
CA TYR A 174 -6.60 5.83 4.82
C TYR A 174 -5.40 5.15 4.22
N THR A 175 -5.64 4.25 3.27
CA THR A 175 -4.58 3.63 2.46
C THR A 175 -5.10 3.28 1.07
N GLY A 176 -4.19 3.08 0.11
CA GLY A 176 -4.54 2.72 -1.29
C GLY A 176 -3.55 3.28 -2.31
N GLY A 177 -3.97 3.42 -3.57
CA GLY A 177 -3.06 3.81 -4.65
C GLY A 177 -2.80 5.31 -4.77
N MET A 178 -3.71 6.17 -4.30
CA MET A 178 -3.69 7.62 -4.60
C MET A 178 -2.73 8.41 -3.72
N ASN A 179 -1.81 9.14 -4.35
CA ASN A 179 -1.03 10.20 -3.70
C ASN A 179 -1.87 11.47 -3.47
N ILE A 180 -1.22 12.57 -3.09
CA ILE A 180 -1.85 13.89 -2.94
C ILE A 180 -1.55 14.72 -4.19
N ALA A 181 -2.46 14.71 -5.16
CA ALA A 181 -2.30 15.41 -6.43
C ALA A 181 -3.63 15.67 -7.16
N ASP A 182 -3.70 16.80 -7.88
CA ASP A 182 -4.87 17.24 -8.65
C ASP A 182 -5.31 16.24 -9.72
N TYR A 183 -4.38 15.49 -10.30
CA TYR A 183 -4.69 14.60 -11.44
C TYR A 183 -5.60 13.42 -11.06
N TYR A 184 -5.70 13.07 -9.79
CA TYR A 184 -6.68 12.07 -9.33
C TYR A 184 -8.14 12.57 -9.45
N ILE A 185 -8.34 13.89 -9.53
CA ILE A 185 -9.66 14.50 -9.77
C ILE A 185 -9.83 14.88 -11.23
N ASN A 186 -8.84 15.57 -11.79
CA ASN A 186 -8.95 16.26 -13.07
C ASN A 186 -8.38 15.44 -14.24
N GLY A 187 -7.74 14.29 -13.97
CA GLY A 187 -6.98 13.56 -14.98
C GLY A 187 -5.70 14.29 -15.42
N LEU A 188 -5.11 13.79 -16.49
CA LEU A 188 -3.96 14.41 -17.17
C LEU A 188 -4.28 14.67 -18.63
N PRO A 189 -3.88 15.82 -19.22
CA PRO A 189 -4.25 16.21 -20.59
C PRO A 189 -3.90 15.18 -21.67
N LYS A 190 -2.79 14.45 -21.50
CA LYS A 190 -2.33 13.43 -22.45
C LYS A 190 -2.89 12.03 -22.22
N ILE A 191 -3.48 11.78 -21.05
CA ILE A 191 -3.82 10.45 -20.57
C ILE A 191 -5.33 10.34 -20.31
N GLY A 192 -6.02 11.46 -20.11
CA GLY A 192 -7.44 11.49 -19.77
C GLY A 192 -7.72 11.31 -18.29
N THR A 193 -8.86 10.72 -17.97
CA THR A 193 -9.30 10.48 -16.58
C THR A 193 -8.39 9.48 -15.89
N TRP A 194 -8.04 9.79 -14.66
CA TRP A 194 -7.23 8.92 -13.81
C TRP A 194 -8.16 8.10 -12.89
N ARG A 195 -8.13 6.79 -13.01
CA ARG A 195 -8.87 5.88 -12.15
C ARG A 195 -7.93 5.22 -11.16
N ASP A 196 -8.30 5.31 -9.88
CA ASP A 196 -7.56 4.69 -8.78
C ASP A 196 -8.50 4.45 -7.61
N MET A 197 -8.10 3.65 -6.66
CA MET A 197 -8.87 3.32 -5.46
C MET A 197 -8.11 3.67 -4.20
N HIS A 198 -8.87 4.06 -3.17
CA HIS A 198 -8.41 4.26 -1.81
C HIS A 198 -9.40 3.65 -0.83
N MET A 199 -9.00 3.45 0.38
CA MET A 199 -9.85 2.93 1.45
C MET A 199 -9.80 3.87 2.64
N ARG A 200 -10.94 4.06 3.29
CA ARG A 200 -11.08 4.56 4.66
C ARG A 200 -11.30 3.34 5.54
N ILE A 201 -10.58 3.26 6.64
CA ILE A 201 -10.62 2.17 7.62
C ILE A 201 -10.90 2.79 8.99
N GLU A 202 -11.80 2.18 9.74
CA GLU A 202 -12.07 2.46 11.15
C GLU A 202 -12.02 1.13 11.90
N GLY A 203 -11.55 1.14 13.14
CA GLY A 203 -11.38 -0.07 13.96
C GLY A 203 -9.92 -0.46 14.16
N ASP A 204 -9.69 -1.70 14.59
CA ASP A 204 -8.40 -2.14 15.12
C ASP A 204 -7.26 -2.10 14.11
N ALA A 205 -7.53 -2.31 12.82
CA ALA A 205 -6.52 -2.21 11.75
C ALA A 205 -5.93 -0.80 11.58
N VAL A 206 -6.56 0.24 12.17
CA VAL A 206 -5.98 1.59 12.23
C VAL A 206 -4.69 1.60 13.04
N ASN A 207 -4.63 0.79 14.11
CA ASN A 207 -3.45 0.66 14.96
C ASN A 207 -2.26 0.08 14.18
N ASP A 208 -2.49 -0.85 13.27
CA ASP A 208 -1.42 -1.42 12.43
C ASP A 208 -0.83 -0.36 11.49
N LEU A 209 -1.67 0.45 10.86
CA LEU A 209 -1.24 1.55 9.99
C LEU A 209 -0.52 2.65 10.79
N GLN A 210 -0.98 2.94 12.00
CA GLN A 210 -0.33 3.87 12.92
C GLN A 210 1.06 3.38 13.35
N GLU A 211 1.19 2.09 13.67
CA GLU A 211 2.47 1.48 14.04
C GLU A 211 3.47 1.54 12.88
N ILE A 212 3.03 1.27 11.66
CA ILE A 212 3.86 1.40 10.44
C ILE A 212 4.37 2.83 10.31
N PHE A 213 3.48 3.83 10.38
CA PHE A 213 3.86 5.23 10.29
C PHE A 213 4.88 5.60 11.38
N LEU A 214 4.58 5.33 12.65
CA LEU A 214 5.44 5.71 13.78
C LEU A 214 6.80 5.01 13.75
N THR A 215 6.85 3.74 13.35
CA THR A 215 8.10 3.00 13.19
C THR A 215 9.03 3.70 12.20
N ILE A 216 8.49 4.14 11.06
CA ILE A 216 9.28 4.80 10.02
C ILE A 216 9.61 6.24 10.44
N TRP A 217 8.63 6.97 10.95
CA TRP A 217 8.81 8.34 11.44
C TRP A 217 9.93 8.44 12.49
N ASN A 218 9.85 7.63 13.53
CA ASN A 218 10.83 7.61 14.62
C ASN A 218 12.23 7.25 14.11
N LYS A 219 12.32 6.31 13.17
CA LYS A 219 13.59 5.95 12.54
C LYS A 219 14.19 7.12 11.75
N GLU A 220 13.41 7.81 10.93
CA GLU A 220 13.89 8.89 10.07
C GLU A 220 14.20 10.18 10.84
N THR A 221 13.42 10.50 11.88
CA THR A 221 13.54 11.74 12.66
C THR A 221 14.39 11.60 13.91
N LYS A 222 14.67 10.36 14.37
CA LYS A 222 15.29 10.05 15.67
C LYS A 222 14.45 10.50 16.87
N GLN A 223 13.17 10.72 16.64
CA GLN A 223 12.19 10.94 17.71
C GLN A 223 11.78 9.60 18.33
N ASN A 224 11.02 9.65 19.41
CA ASN A 224 10.41 8.49 20.06
C ASN A 224 8.94 8.79 20.35
N ILE A 225 8.17 9.01 19.28
CA ILE A 225 6.74 9.26 19.34
C ILE A 225 6.01 7.94 19.55
N GLY A 226 5.09 7.90 20.51
CA GLY A 226 4.30 6.71 20.84
C GLY A 226 3.47 6.90 22.09
N GLY A 227 2.88 5.83 22.59
CA GLY A 227 2.04 5.80 23.78
C GLY A 227 0.53 5.78 23.46
N GLY A 228 -0.28 5.52 24.48
CA GLY A 228 -1.71 5.24 24.33
C GLY A 228 -2.54 6.33 23.64
N ALA A 229 -2.08 7.57 23.63
CA ALA A 229 -2.76 8.65 22.93
C ALA A 229 -2.79 8.48 21.39
N TYR A 230 -1.84 7.73 20.85
CA TYR A 230 -1.78 7.42 19.41
C TYR A 230 -2.47 6.11 19.05
N PHE A 231 -2.80 5.29 20.04
CA PHE A 231 -3.43 3.97 19.90
C PHE A 231 -4.66 3.89 20.80
N PRO A 232 -5.73 4.64 20.50
CA PRO A 232 -6.96 4.56 21.27
C PRO A 232 -7.56 3.17 21.13
N GLN A 233 -8.32 2.74 22.15
CA GLN A 233 -9.15 1.54 22.02
C GLN A 233 -10.31 1.82 21.08
N HIS A 234 -10.60 0.89 20.19
CA HIS A 234 -11.73 0.95 19.29
C HIS A 234 -12.93 0.25 19.92
N GLU A 235 -14.09 0.90 19.89
CA GLU A 235 -15.33 0.25 20.30
C GLU A 235 -15.65 -0.92 19.38
N GLY A 236 -16.10 -2.04 19.96
CA GLY A 236 -16.46 -3.21 19.19
C GLY A 236 -17.56 -2.89 18.18
N GLN A 237 -17.36 -3.25 16.93
CA GLN A 237 -18.39 -3.15 15.91
C GLN A 237 -19.43 -4.24 16.16
N THR A 238 -20.65 -3.84 16.53
CA THR A 238 -21.74 -4.78 16.89
C THR A 238 -22.64 -5.14 15.72
N ASP A 239 -22.39 -4.55 14.54
CA ASP A 239 -23.24 -4.72 13.37
C ASP A 239 -22.64 -5.68 12.31
N SER A 240 -23.48 -6.08 11.35
CA SER A 240 -23.14 -6.96 10.23
C SER A 240 -22.13 -6.37 9.23
N THR A 241 -21.61 -5.16 9.47
CA THR A 241 -20.64 -4.49 8.61
C THR A 241 -19.19 -4.74 9.03
N ASN A 242 -18.99 -5.54 10.06
CA ASN A 242 -17.68 -5.92 10.56
C ASN A 242 -16.86 -6.68 9.51
N ILE A 243 -15.67 -6.22 9.24
CA ILE A 243 -14.78 -6.74 8.18
C ILE A 243 -13.47 -7.19 8.79
N VAL A 244 -13.03 -8.39 8.39
CA VAL A 244 -11.69 -8.90 8.70
C VAL A 244 -10.68 -8.15 7.83
N VAL A 245 -9.67 -7.58 8.47
CA VAL A 245 -8.60 -6.81 7.81
C VAL A 245 -7.24 -7.37 8.23
N ALA A 246 -6.34 -7.53 7.27
CA ALA A 246 -4.94 -7.84 7.50
C ALA A 246 -4.08 -6.76 6.80
N ILE A 247 -3.18 -6.13 7.54
CA ILE A 247 -2.26 -5.13 7.00
C ILE A 247 -0.94 -5.80 6.67
N VAL A 248 -0.72 -6.04 5.38
CA VAL A 248 0.51 -6.66 4.88
C VAL A 248 1.50 -5.57 4.51
N ASP A 249 2.39 -5.23 5.41
CA ASP A 249 3.47 -4.27 5.14
C ASP A 249 4.69 -4.96 4.51
N ARG A 250 5.33 -4.26 3.59
CA ARG A 250 6.56 -4.72 2.94
C ARG A 250 7.72 -3.79 3.26
N THR A 251 8.74 -4.36 3.87
CA THR A 251 10.05 -3.69 3.98
C THR A 251 11.09 -4.45 3.15
N PRO A 252 11.87 -3.79 2.27
CA PRO A 252 12.78 -4.48 1.34
C PRO A 252 13.80 -5.41 2.00
N LYS A 253 14.17 -5.14 3.26
CA LYS A 253 15.18 -5.91 4.00
C LYS A 253 14.61 -7.07 4.82
N LYS A 254 13.36 -6.97 5.30
CA LYS A 254 12.80 -7.96 6.23
C LYS A 254 11.88 -8.97 5.55
N ASN A 255 10.98 -8.54 4.69
CA ASN A 255 9.90 -9.36 4.15
C ASN A 255 9.60 -9.01 2.67
N SER A 256 10.66 -8.89 1.87
CA SER A 256 10.59 -8.41 0.48
C SER A 256 9.62 -9.18 -0.43
N ARG A 257 9.28 -10.42 -0.08
CA ARG A 257 8.38 -11.29 -0.85
C ARG A 257 6.97 -11.40 -0.29
N MET A 258 6.70 -10.87 0.92
CA MET A 258 5.43 -11.11 1.63
C MET A 258 4.21 -10.68 0.81
N LEU A 259 4.19 -9.47 0.24
CA LEU A 259 3.09 -9.03 -0.64
C LEU A 259 2.86 -9.98 -1.81
N SER A 260 3.94 -10.40 -2.46
CA SER A 260 3.87 -11.35 -3.59
C SER A 260 3.31 -12.70 -3.17
N HIS A 261 3.63 -13.15 -1.97
CA HIS A 261 3.11 -14.40 -1.41
C HIS A 261 1.65 -14.27 -0.99
N ALA A 262 1.25 -13.17 -0.36
CA ALA A 262 -0.14 -12.90 0.00
C ALA A 262 -1.05 -12.87 -1.25
N TYR A 263 -0.64 -12.17 -2.31
CA TYR A 263 -1.35 -12.20 -3.60
C TYR A 263 -1.39 -13.61 -4.20
N ALA A 264 -0.28 -14.35 -4.17
CA ALA A 264 -0.25 -15.70 -4.71
C ALA A 264 -1.20 -16.64 -3.95
N MET A 265 -1.27 -16.54 -2.61
CA MET A 265 -2.20 -17.32 -1.80
C MET A 265 -3.64 -16.92 -2.07
N SER A 266 -3.97 -15.64 -2.15
CA SER A 266 -5.31 -15.17 -2.50
C SER A 266 -5.77 -15.69 -3.87
N ILE A 267 -4.91 -15.67 -4.88
CA ILE A 267 -5.18 -16.22 -6.21
C ILE A 267 -5.35 -17.75 -6.13
N TYR A 268 -4.44 -18.42 -5.45
CA TYR A 268 -4.47 -19.87 -5.35
C TYR A 268 -5.68 -20.39 -4.56
N SER A 269 -6.13 -19.67 -3.54
CA SER A 269 -7.31 -20.05 -2.72
C SER A 269 -8.62 -19.95 -3.48
N ALA A 270 -8.70 -19.16 -4.54
CA ALA A 270 -9.93 -18.91 -5.29
C ALA A 270 -10.55 -20.20 -5.86
N GLN A 271 -11.88 -20.31 -5.76
CA GLN A 271 -12.66 -21.48 -6.22
C GLN A 271 -13.59 -21.18 -7.38
N LYS A 272 -13.96 -19.91 -7.61
CA LYS A 272 -14.93 -19.55 -8.66
C LYS A 272 -14.31 -18.61 -9.71
N ASN A 273 -13.79 -17.49 -9.26
CA ASN A 273 -13.21 -16.48 -10.15
C ASN A 273 -12.08 -15.71 -9.49
N VAL A 274 -11.21 -15.14 -10.31
CA VAL A 274 -10.16 -14.20 -9.94
C VAL A 274 -10.21 -13.03 -10.91
N HIS A 275 -10.47 -11.84 -10.40
CA HIS A 275 -10.45 -10.61 -11.19
C HIS A 275 -9.25 -9.75 -10.78
N ILE A 276 -8.36 -9.47 -11.72
CA ILE A 276 -7.16 -8.64 -11.49
C ILE A 276 -7.26 -7.40 -12.37
N VAL A 277 -7.13 -6.23 -11.75
CA VAL A 277 -7.02 -4.96 -12.44
C VAL A 277 -5.69 -4.34 -12.07
N ASN A 278 -4.75 -4.26 -13.02
CA ASN A 278 -3.41 -3.75 -12.75
C ASN A 278 -2.78 -3.11 -14.00
N PRO A 279 -2.31 -1.85 -13.96
CA PRO A 279 -1.74 -1.17 -15.12
C PRO A 279 -0.39 -1.75 -15.57
N TYR A 280 0.38 -2.33 -14.64
CA TYR A 280 1.76 -2.81 -14.85
C TYR A 280 1.88 -4.30 -14.56
N PHE A 281 1.09 -5.11 -15.23
CA PHE A 281 0.98 -6.53 -14.94
C PHE A 281 2.25 -7.31 -15.32
N VAL A 282 3.21 -7.35 -14.40
CA VAL A 282 4.44 -8.16 -14.49
C VAL A 282 4.52 -9.09 -13.27
N PRO A 283 3.78 -10.22 -13.28
CA PRO A 283 3.67 -11.10 -12.12
C PRO A 283 5.01 -11.74 -11.73
N THR A 284 5.26 -11.83 -10.42
CA THR A 284 6.38 -12.57 -9.86
C THR A 284 6.22 -14.09 -10.13
N SER A 285 7.27 -14.86 -9.85
CA SER A 285 7.24 -16.31 -10.06
C SER A 285 6.14 -16.99 -9.23
N SER A 286 5.93 -16.56 -7.97
CA SER A 286 4.88 -17.09 -7.08
C SER A 286 3.48 -16.78 -7.60
N ILE A 287 3.22 -15.52 -7.99
CA ILE A 287 1.94 -15.11 -8.58
C ILE A 287 1.68 -15.86 -9.89
N LYS A 288 2.68 -15.99 -10.76
CA LYS A 288 2.55 -16.75 -12.01
C LYS A 288 2.22 -18.22 -11.75
N LYS A 289 2.88 -18.87 -10.77
CA LYS A 289 2.62 -20.25 -10.38
C LYS A 289 1.18 -20.40 -9.86
N ALA A 290 0.72 -19.48 -9.01
CA ALA A 290 -0.65 -19.45 -8.50
C ALA A 290 -1.67 -19.30 -9.63
N LEU A 291 -1.50 -18.33 -10.53
CA LEU A 291 -2.38 -18.11 -11.69
C LEU A 291 -2.50 -19.35 -12.56
N ASN A 292 -1.36 -19.95 -12.94
CA ASN A 292 -1.36 -21.15 -13.77
C ASN A 292 -2.18 -22.29 -13.12
N ARG A 293 -1.96 -22.55 -11.82
CA ARG A 293 -2.67 -23.62 -11.11
C ARG A 293 -4.14 -23.33 -10.93
N THR A 294 -4.49 -22.06 -10.74
CA THR A 294 -5.87 -21.62 -10.61
C THR A 294 -6.63 -21.79 -11.91
N ILE A 295 -6.03 -21.42 -13.06
CA ILE A 295 -6.58 -21.68 -14.38
C ILE A 295 -6.69 -23.17 -14.67
N ASP A 296 -5.67 -23.97 -14.36
CA ASP A 296 -5.64 -25.42 -14.59
C ASP A 296 -6.74 -26.16 -13.80
N ARG A 297 -7.26 -25.57 -12.70
CA ARG A 297 -8.43 -26.06 -11.96
C ARG A 297 -9.77 -25.63 -12.54
N GLY A 298 -9.79 -24.87 -13.63
CA GLY A 298 -11.02 -24.39 -14.26
C GLY A 298 -11.63 -23.14 -13.59
N VAL A 299 -10.89 -22.46 -12.71
CA VAL A 299 -11.33 -21.19 -12.12
C VAL A 299 -11.25 -20.10 -13.17
N ASP A 300 -12.30 -19.27 -13.29
CA ASP A 300 -12.30 -18.13 -14.20
C ASP A 300 -11.29 -17.06 -13.76
N VAL A 301 -10.31 -16.79 -14.62
CA VAL A 301 -9.29 -15.77 -14.37
C VAL A 301 -9.41 -14.65 -15.40
N THR A 302 -9.83 -13.50 -14.93
CA THR A 302 -9.99 -12.30 -15.76
C THR A 302 -8.98 -11.25 -15.34
N ILE A 303 -8.20 -10.72 -16.29
CA ILE A 303 -7.17 -9.71 -16.05
C ILE A 303 -7.45 -8.49 -16.92
N MET A 304 -7.53 -7.32 -16.29
CA MET A 304 -7.65 -6.04 -16.99
C MET A 304 -6.38 -5.23 -16.81
N VAL A 305 -5.81 -4.77 -17.92
CA VAL A 305 -4.62 -3.91 -17.94
C VAL A 305 -4.92 -2.61 -18.66
N SER A 306 -4.09 -1.58 -18.43
CA SER A 306 -4.18 -0.33 -19.17
C SER A 306 -3.61 -0.46 -20.58
N SER A 307 -4.26 0.13 -21.58
CA SER A 307 -3.70 0.23 -22.95
C SER A 307 -2.64 1.33 -23.06
N ALA A 308 -2.65 2.29 -22.13
CA ALA A 308 -1.67 3.37 -22.03
C ALA A 308 -0.88 3.23 -20.72
N SER A 309 0.38 3.60 -20.75
CA SER A 309 1.26 3.61 -19.56
C SER A 309 2.09 4.88 -19.54
N ASP A 310 2.30 5.41 -18.34
CA ASP A 310 3.26 6.47 -18.06
C ASP A 310 4.70 5.95 -17.93
N ILE A 311 4.86 4.61 -17.82
CA ILE A 311 6.16 3.95 -17.77
C ILE A 311 6.42 3.24 -19.12
N PRO A 312 7.41 3.68 -19.91
CA PRO A 312 7.80 3.01 -21.17
C PRO A 312 8.13 1.53 -20.95
N PHE A 313 7.87 0.69 -21.93
CA PHE A 313 8.15 -0.76 -21.97
C PHE A 313 7.30 -1.65 -21.06
N THR A 314 6.54 -1.11 -20.11
CA THR A 314 5.66 -1.94 -19.25
C THR A 314 4.50 -2.57 -20.03
N PRO A 315 3.86 -1.93 -21.03
CA PRO A 315 2.83 -2.57 -21.84
C PRO A 315 3.34 -3.82 -22.59
N ASP A 316 4.54 -3.75 -23.19
CA ASP A 316 5.09 -4.87 -23.95
C ASP A 316 5.44 -6.05 -23.05
N ALA A 317 6.04 -5.77 -21.88
CA ALA A 317 6.35 -6.78 -20.88
C ALA A 317 5.06 -7.45 -20.33
N ALA A 318 4.01 -6.67 -20.09
CA ALA A 318 2.70 -7.15 -19.67
C ALA A 318 2.08 -8.05 -20.77
N LEU A 319 2.02 -7.58 -22.01
CA LEU A 319 1.43 -8.31 -23.14
C LEU A 319 2.07 -9.68 -23.33
N TYR A 320 3.41 -9.77 -23.25
CA TYR A 320 4.11 -11.06 -23.34
C TYR A 320 3.69 -12.05 -22.24
N LYS A 321 3.51 -11.58 -21.00
CA LYS A 321 3.07 -12.43 -19.89
C LYS A 321 1.59 -12.81 -20.02
N LEU A 322 0.74 -11.84 -20.40
CA LEU A 322 -0.68 -12.05 -20.59
C LEU A 322 -0.97 -13.04 -21.71
N HIS A 323 -0.26 -12.97 -22.85
CA HIS A 323 -0.39 -13.93 -23.94
C HIS A 323 -0.20 -15.38 -23.50
N LYS A 324 0.75 -15.65 -22.57
CA LYS A 324 0.95 -16.99 -22.01
C LYS A 324 -0.21 -17.45 -21.13
N LEU A 325 -0.81 -16.52 -20.36
CA LEU A 325 -1.99 -16.83 -19.52
C LEU A 325 -3.23 -17.03 -20.37
N MET A 326 -3.43 -16.22 -21.44
CA MET A 326 -4.53 -16.40 -22.38
C MET A 326 -4.49 -17.78 -23.06
N LYS A 327 -3.31 -18.24 -23.45
CA LYS A 327 -3.14 -19.61 -24.00
C LYS A 327 -3.51 -20.72 -23.02
N ARG A 328 -3.58 -20.41 -21.72
CA ARG A 328 -4.03 -21.35 -20.67
C ARG A 328 -5.50 -21.20 -20.33
N GLY A 329 -6.19 -20.19 -20.85
CA GLY A 329 -7.62 -19.98 -20.62
C GLY A 329 -7.97 -18.71 -19.83
N ALA A 330 -7.01 -17.83 -19.49
CA ALA A 330 -7.33 -16.54 -18.89
C ALA A 330 -7.99 -15.59 -19.89
N THR A 331 -8.97 -14.82 -19.44
CA THR A 331 -9.58 -13.71 -20.19
C THR A 331 -8.80 -12.42 -19.92
N VAL A 332 -8.48 -11.66 -20.96
CA VAL A 332 -7.71 -10.42 -20.83
C VAL A 332 -8.46 -9.27 -21.49
N TYR A 333 -8.62 -8.18 -20.74
CA TYR A 333 -9.19 -6.93 -21.22
C TYR A 333 -8.14 -5.81 -21.25
N MET A 334 -8.20 -4.98 -22.29
CA MET A 334 -7.41 -3.75 -22.40
C MET A 334 -8.34 -2.56 -22.13
N TYR A 335 -8.07 -1.81 -21.08
CA TYR A 335 -8.83 -0.60 -20.75
C TYR A 335 -8.24 0.61 -21.46
N ASN A 336 -9.03 1.29 -22.29
CA ASN A 336 -8.58 2.42 -23.11
C ASN A 336 -8.36 3.73 -22.32
N CYS A 337 -7.87 3.63 -21.11
CA CYS A 337 -7.49 4.74 -20.24
C CYS A 337 -6.40 4.29 -19.29
N LEU A 338 -5.75 5.22 -18.62
CA LEU A 338 -4.80 4.85 -17.57
C LEU A 338 -5.60 4.38 -16.34
N LEU A 339 -5.47 3.10 -16.03
CA LEU A 339 -5.86 2.53 -14.74
C LEU A 339 -4.66 2.62 -13.82
N TYR A 340 -4.83 3.23 -12.68
CA TYR A 340 -3.87 3.14 -11.59
C TYR A 340 -4.59 2.49 -10.42
N THR A 341 -4.25 1.26 -10.13
CA THR A 341 -4.82 0.52 -9.01
C THR A 341 -3.67 -0.11 -8.26
N SER A 342 -3.25 0.49 -7.21
CA SER A 342 -2.18 0.01 -6.33
C SER A 342 -0.86 -0.34 -7.05
N ASP A 343 0.16 0.36 -6.69
CA ASP A 343 1.54 -0.05 -6.97
C ASP A 343 1.90 -1.21 -6.02
N ALA A 344 1.78 -2.40 -6.51
CA ALA A 344 2.30 -3.58 -5.84
C ALA A 344 3.71 -3.89 -6.35
#